data_af3f23a2a1ccd662d82e7f134de5b979
#
_entry.id   af3f23a2a1ccd662d82e7f134de5b979
#
_cell.length_a   1.000
_cell.length_b   1.000
_cell.length_c   1.000
_cell.angle_alpha   90.00
_cell.angle_beta   90.00
_cell.angle_gamma   90.00
#
_symmetry.space_group_name_H-M   'P 1'
#
loop_
_entity.id
_entity.type
_entity.pdbx_description
1 polymer ?
#
loop_
_entity_poly.entity_id
_entity_poly.type
_entity_poly.pdbx_seq_one_letter_code
_entity_poly.pdbx_strand_id
1 'polypeptide(L)'
;IQPGYDTLALCTYKNGRALTLFICTAHSSCRIHETKRKITRNDKPLRFMEFLKSHIKGSRITSCAQVDFARIIKMTLTHADESFIMYIRLWSGAANIVLCTESNIILDTMYRRPAKGEIAGGTFALPENEKAFPQKEHPVRSFGDVEERYVKEHPDAAPLSFNEKVDMWYGEHARSLS
;
A
#
# COMPACT_ATOMS: atom_id res chain seq x y z
N ILE A 1 -11.73 8.68 -5.20
CA ILE A 1 -11.42 9.18 -6.57
C ILE A 1 -10.60 8.14 -7.27
N GLN A 2 -10.90 7.82 -8.52
CA GLN A 2 -10.09 6.93 -9.37
C GLN A 2 -9.61 7.75 -10.58
N PRO A 3 -8.36 8.27 -10.52
CA PRO A 3 -7.81 9.13 -11.57
C PRO A 3 -7.52 8.37 -12.87
N GLY A 4 -7.21 7.11 -12.77
CA GLY A 4 -6.85 6.21 -13.88
C GLY A 4 -7.21 4.77 -13.59
N TYR A 5 -6.97 3.89 -14.55
CA TYR A 5 -7.31 2.46 -14.43
C TYR A 5 -6.53 1.75 -13.33
N ASP A 6 -5.33 2.21 -13.03
CA ASP A 6 -4.37 1.62 -12.10
C ASP A 6 -4.14 2.45 -10.82
N THR A 7 -4.96 3.47 -10.60
CA THR A 7 -4.81 4.38 -9.48
C THR A 7 -6.12 4.60 -8.74
N LEU A 8 -6.07 4.65 -7.41
CA LEU A 8 -7.20 4.97 -6.54
C LEU A 8 -6.75 5.95 -5.46
N ALA A 9 -7.55 6.97 -5.18
CA ALA A 9 -7.35 7.88 -4.06
C ALA A 9 -8.52 7.77 -3.07
N LEU A 10 -8.23 7.38 -1.84
CA LEU A 10 -9.16 7.35 -0.73
C LEU A 10 -9.01 8.66 0.03
N CYS A 11 -10.06 9.49 -0.01
CA CYS A 11 -10.13 10.72 0.76
C CYS A 11 -10.78 10.39 2.12
N THR A 12 -10.04 10.56 3.18
CA THR A 12 -10.47 10.29 4.57
C THR A 12 -10.40 11.55 5.40
N TYR A 13 -11.08 11.53 6.55
CA TYR A 13 -11.10 12.65 7.48
C TYR A 13 -11.00 12.14 8.90
N LYS A 14 -10.07 12.70 9.69
CA LYS A 14 -9.89 12.36 11.10
C LYS A 14 -9.46 13.60 11.89
N ASN A 15 -10.14 13.87 12.99
CA ASN A 15 -9.77 14.93 13.95
C ASN A 15 -9.51 16.31 13.29
N GLY A 16 -10.41 16.77 12.42
CA GLY A 16 -10.26 18.06 11.76
C GLY A 16 -9.30 18.06 10.57
N ARG A 17 -8.61 16.94 10.28
CA ARG A 17 -7.63 16.83 9.20
C ARG A 17 -8.14 15.92 8.08
N ALA A 18 -8.14 16.45 6.86
CA ALA A 18 -8.33 15.66 5.64
C ALA A 18 -7.01 14.96 5.27
N LEU A 19 -7.10 13.69 4.90
CA LEU A 19 -5.98 12.88 4.46
C LEU A 19 -6.37 12.16 3.18
N THR A 20 -5.49 12.17 2.19
CA THR A 20 -5.69 11.45 0.94
C THR A 20 -4.64 10.37 0.81
N LEU A 21 -5.08 9.11 0.83
CA LEU A 21 -4.24 7.95 0.52
C LEU A 21 -4.28 7.69 -0.98
N PHE A 22 -3.13 7.79 -1.63
CA PHE A 22 -2.98 7.47 -3.04
C PHE A 22 -2.44 6.06 -3.19
N ILE A 23 -3.14 5.23 -3.96
CA ILE A 23 -2.83 3.83 -4.23
C ILE A 23 -2.57 3.70 -5.71
N CYS A 24 -1.41 3.17 -6.08
CA CYS A 24 -1.05 2.85 -7.45
C CYS A 24 -0.79 1.33 -7.55
N THR A 25 -1.45 0.69 -8.51
CA THR A 25 -1.33 -0.75 -8.79
C THR A 25 -0.63 -1.02 -10.12
N ALA A 26 -0.07 0.03 -10.76
CA ALA A 26 0.69 -0.11 -11.99
C ALA A 26 1.92 -1.01 -11.79
N HIS A 27 2.21 -1.87 -12.78
CA HIS A 27 3.16 -2.98 -12.71
C HIS A 27 4.54 -2.60 -12.11
N SER A 28 5.13 -1.49 -12.51
CA SER A 28 6.47 -1.08 -12.07
C SER A 28 6.47 -0.09 -10.91
N SER A 29 5.28 0.34 -10.43
CA SER A 29 5.16 1.43 -9.46
C SER A 29 4.08 1.21 -8.40
N CYS A 30 3.84 -0.08 -8.05
CA CYS A 30 2.90 -0.43 -6.99
C CYS A 30 3.31 0.23 -5.67
N ARG A 31 2.44 1.11 -5.15
CA ARG A 31 2.70 1.85 -3.90
C ARG A 31 1.41 2.36 -3.27
N ILE A 32 1.50 2.65 -1.99
CA ILE A 32 0.52 3.42 -1.24
C ILE A 32 1.25 4.50 -0.44
N HIS A 33 0.72 5.72 -0.44
CA HIS A 33 1.27 6.83 0.33
C HIS A 33 0.23 7.94 0.55
N GLU A 34 0.47 8.77 1.54
CA GLU A 34 -0.27 10.02 1.71
C GLU A 34 0.13 11.01 0.62
N THR A 35 -0.83 11.73 0.06
CA THR A 35 -0.56 12.82 -0.87
C THR A 35 -1.32 14.09 -0.49
N LYS A 36 -0.66 15.22 -0.62
CA LYS A 36 -1.26 16.56 -0.50
C LYS A 36 -1.62 17.15 -1.87
N ARG A 37 -1.22 16.47 -2.96
CA ARG A 37 -1.52 16.93 -4.31
C ARG A 37 -3.01 16.82 -4.59
N LYS A 38 -3.56 17.81 -5.29
CA LYS A 38 -4.93 17.74 -5.80
C LYS A 38 -5.03 16.59 -6.81
N ILE A 39 -5.92 15.65 -6.54
CA ILE A 39 -6.18 14.52 -7.45
C ILE A 39 -7.28 14.91 -8.43
N THR A 40 -6.94 14.90 -9.71
CA THR A 40 -7.90 15.12 -10.78
C THR A 40 -8.79 13.88 -10.94
N ARG A 41 -10.07 14.07 -11.15
CA ARG A 41 -11.00 12.98 -11.46
C ARG A 41 -10.85 12.60 -12.93
N ASN A 42 -11.13 11.34 -13.24
CA ASN A 42 -11.28 10.92 -14.62
C ASN A 42 -12.59 11.54 -15.19
N ASP A 43 -12.57 11.93 -16.43
CA ASP A 43 -13.73 12.55 -17.11
C ASP A 43 -14.95 11.62 -17.12
N LYS A 44 -14.69 10.32 -17.30
CA LYS A 44 -15.72 9.28 -17.20
C LYS A 44 -15.52 8.48 -15.91
N PRO A 45 -16.58 8.31 -15.10
CA PRO A 45 -16.52 7.46 -13.92
C PRO A 45 -16.11 6.02 -14.29
N LEU A 46 -15.09 5.50 -13.62
CA LEU A 46 -14.68 4.11 -13.81
C LEU A 46 -15.57 3.19 -12.97
N ARG A 47 -15.88 2.02 -13.49
CA ARG A 47 -16.78 1.02 -12.88
C ARG A 47 -16.49 0.78 -11.40
N PHE A 48 -15.24 0.49 -11.06
CA PHE A 48 -14.86 0.18 -9.68
C PHE A 48 -15.05 1.38 -8.74
N MET A 49 -14.82 2.60 -9.24
CA MET A 49 -15.07 3.81 -8.46
C MET A 49 -16.57 4.00 -8.14
N GLU A 50 -17.45 3.75 -9.11
CA GLU A 50 -18.89 3.86 -8.89
C GLU A 50 -19.37 2.79 -7.90
N PHE A 51 -18.84 1.59 -8.02
CA PHE A 51 -19.09 0.51 -7.07
C PHE A 51 -18.64 0.89 -5.64
N LEU A 52 -17.41 1.41 -5.49
CA LEU A 52 -16.93 1.86 -4.17
C LEU A 52 -17.77 3.00 -3.58
N LYS A 53 -18.23 3.94 -4.41
CA LYS A 53 -19.11 5.02 -3.94
C LYS A 53 -20.41 4.50 -3.34
N SER A 54 -21.03 3.50 -3.95
CA SER A 54 -22.30 2.96 -3.48
C SER A 54 -22.16 2.15 -2.19
N HIS A 55 -20.99 1.54 -1.92
CA HIS A 55 -20.80 0.65 -0.77
C HIS A 55 -20.05 1.29 0.40
N ILE A 56 -19.00 2.07 0.12
CA ILE A 56 -18.11 2.52 1.20
C ILE A 56 -18.06 4.06 1.37
N LYS A 57 -18.84 4.83 0.62
CA LYS A 57 -18.87 6.27 0.83
C LYS A 57 -19.45 6.58 2.19
N GLY A 58 -18.69 7.33 3.02
CA GLY A 58 -19.08 7.64 4.39
C GLY A 58 -18.73 6.58 5.42
N SER A 59 -18.13 5.45 5.01
CA SER A 59 -17.66 4.42 5.93
C SER A 59 -16.54 4.94 6.83
N ARG A 60 -16.48 4.38 8.03
CA ARG A 60 -15.38 4.56 8.96
C ARG A 60 -14.33 3.46 8.74
N ILE A 61 -13.04 3.83 8.63
CA ILE A 61 -11.94 2.87 8.70
C ILE A 61 -11.76 2.50 10.17
N THR A 62 -12.06 1.25 10.52
CA THR A 62 -11.97 0.73 11.89
C THR A 62 -10.65 0.01 12.15
N SER A 63 -10.04 -0.58 11.11
CA SER A 63 -8.71 -1.13 11.20
C SER A 63 -7.97 -1.01 9.86
N CYS A 64 -6.64 -0.98 9.94
CA CYS A 64 -5.76 -1.02 8.78
C CYS A 64 -4.46 -1.70 9.21
N ALA A 65 -4.14 -2.84 8.60
CA ALA A 65 -2.97 -3.62 8.95
C ALA A 65 -2.35 -4.26 7.70
N GLN A 66 -1.05 -4.48 7.74
CA GLN A 66 -0.35 -5.33 6.78
C GLN A 66 -0.62 -6.79 7.13
N VAL A 67 -0.86 -7.62 6.12
CA VAL A 67 -1.07 -9.06 6.30
C VAL A 67 0.27 -9.77 6.25
N ASP A 68 0.67 -10.42 7.35
CA ASP A 68 1.81 -11.37 7.45
C ASP A 68 3.06 -10.97 6.63
N PHE A 69 3.61 -9.80 6.79
CA PHE A 69 4.74 -9.30 6.00
C PHE A 69 4.55 -9.34 4.47
N ALA A 70 3.39 -9.76 3.97
CA ALA A 70 3.06 -9.69 2.55
C ALA A 70 2.84 -8.22 2.14
N ARG A 71 3.01 -7.94 0.86
CA ARG A 71 2.66 -6.62 0.30
C ARG A 71 1.14 -6.50 0.10
N ILE A 72 0.40 -6.86 1.14
CA ILE A 72 -1.08 -6.80 1.20
C ILE A 72 -1.47 -5.98 2.43
N ILE A 73 -2.33 -5.00 2.21
CA ILE A 73 -2.96 -4.23 3.26
C ILE A 73 -4.40 -4.68 3.38
N LYS A 74 -4.82 -5.05 4.59
CA LYS A 74 -6.21 -5.32 4.96
C LYS A 74 -6.77 -4.08 5.66
N MET A 75 -7.83 -3.52 5.12
CA MET A 75 -8.53 -2.37 5.68
C MET A 75 -9.98 -2.75 5.95
N THR A 76 -10.42 -2.63 7.19
CA THR A 76 -11.82 -2.84 7.58
C THR A 76 -12.57 -1.52 7.54
N LEU A 77 -13.69 -1.52 6.85
CA LEU A 77 -14.57 -0.37 6.62
C LEU A 77 -15.94 -0.68 7.17
N THR A 78 -16.49 0.18 8.03
CA THR A 78 -17.81 -0.01 8.62
C THR A 78 -18.72 1.15 8.21
N HIS A 79 -19.88 0.82 7.67
CA HIS A 79 -20.93 1.76 7.31
C HIS A 79 -22.27 1.29 7.88
N ALA A 80 -22.86 2.07 8.77
CA ALA A 80 -24.04 1.65 9.56
C ALA A 80 -23.76 0.29 10.24
N ASP A 81 -24.57 -0.72 9.95
CA ASP A 81 -24.45 -2.07 10.50
C ASP A 81 -23.69 -3.05 9.59
N GLU A 82 -23.15 -2.55 8.48
CA GLU A 82 -22.39 -3.37 7.52
C GLU A 82 -20.89 -3.14 7.65
N SER A 83 -20.13 -4.21 7.54
CA SER A 83 -18.68 -4.19 7.51
C SER A 83 -18.14 -4.79 6.21
N PHE A 84 -17.15 -4.12 5.66
CA PHE A 84 -16.47 -4.52 4.43
C PHE A 84 -14.97 -4.64 4.68
N ILE A 85 -14.32 -5.53 3.95
CA ILE A 85 -12.86 -5.66 3.96
C ILE A 85 -12.33 -5.25 2.60
N MET A 86 -11.48 -4.24 2.58
CA MET A 86 -10.73 -3.86 1.38
C MET A 86 -9.32 -4.43 1.48
N TYR A 87 -8.97 -5.30 0.53
CA TYR A 87 -7.62 -5.79 0.35
C TYR A 87 -6.91 -4.99 -0.74
N ILE A 88 -5.76 -4.42 -0.41
CA ILE A 88 -4.89 -3.70 -1.34
C ILE A 88 -3.62 -4.53 -1.50
N ARG A 89 -3.51 -5.23 -2.63
CA ARG A 89 -2.37 -6.07 -2.96
C ARG A 89 -1.43 -5.32 -3.90
N LEU A 90 -0.18 -5.14 -3.47
CA LEU A 90 0.83 -4.33 -4.15
C LEU A 90 1.95 -5.20 -4.77
N TRP A 91 1.62 -6.36 -5.31
CA TRP A 91 2.58 -7.22 -5.98
C TRP A 91 2.67 -6.87 -7.46
N SER A 92 3.88 -6.67 -7.94
CA SER A 92 4.12 -6.51 -9.38
C SER A 92 3.51 -7.68 -10.17
N GLY A 93 2.74 -7.41 -11.21
CA GLY A 93 2.05 -8.42 -12.02
C GLY A 93 0.77 -9.02 -11.41
N ALA A 94 0.55 -8.91 -10.09
CA ALA A 94 -0.66 -9.39 -9.43
C ALA A 94 -1.37 -8.33 -8.59
N ALA A 95 -0.94 -7.07 -8.67
CA ALA A 95 -1.55 -5.97 -7.93
C ALA A 95 -3.06 -5.85 -8.22
N ASN A 96 -3.84 -5.63 -7.17
CA ASN A 96 -5.28 -5.44 -7.27
C ASN A 96 -5.82 -4.77 -6.00
N ILE A 97 -6.99 -4.15 -6.12
CA ILE A 97 -7.79 -3.70 -4.98
C ILE A 97 -9.10 -4.48 -5.03
N VAL A 98 -9.43 -5.15 -3.94
CA VAL A 98 -10.57 -6.05 -3.83
C VAL A 98 -11.43 -5.62 -2.66
N LEU A 99 -12.72 -5.43 -2.87
CA LEU A 99 -13.69 -5.22 -1.78
C LEU A 99 -14.43 -6.52 -1.52
N CYS A 100 -14.44 -6.93 -0.25
CA CYS A 100 -15.07 -8.17 0.20
C CYS A 100 -16.06 -7.91 1.33
N THR A 101 -16.94 -8.90 1.57
CA THR A 101 -17.65 -9.06 2.82
C THR A 101 -16.68 -9.47 3.94
N GLU A 102 -17.16 -9.50 5.19
CA GLU A 102 -16.38 -10.03 6.33
C GLU A 102 -15.98 -11.50 6.14
N SER A 103 -16.77 -12.27 5.40
CA SER A 103 -16.50 -13.69 5.04
C SER A 103 -15.54 -13.83 3.86
N ASN A 104 -14.88 -12.77 3.43
CA ASN A 104 -13.98 -12.74 2.27
C ASN A 104 -14.64 -13.07 0.91
N ILE A 105 -15.97 -12.97 0.81
CA ILE A 105 -16.64 -13.06 -0.49
C ILE A 105 -16.42 -11.75 -1.23
N ILE A 106 -15.90 -11.85 -2.45
CA ILE A 106 -15.59 -10.70 -3.28
C ILE A 106 -16.88 -10.02 -3.75
N LEU A 107 -17.02 -8.75 -3.42
CA LEU A 107 -18.10 -7.90 -3.91
C LEU A 107 -17.75 -7.31 -5.28
N ASP A 108 -16.56 -6.76 -5.42
CA ASP A 108 -15.98 -6.32 -6.70
C ASP A 108 -14.46 -6.11 -6.58
N THR A 109 -13.81 -6.00 -7.73
CA THR A 109 -12.36 -5.82 -7.84
C THR A 109 -12.01 -4.72 -8.83
N MET A 110 -10.88 -4.06 -8.62
CA MET A 110 -10.38 -3.06 -9.56
C MET A 110 -10.09 -3.70 -10.93
N TYR A 111 -9.38 -4.83 -10.92
CA TYR A 111 -9.15 -5.67 -12.09
C TYR A 111 -9.86 -7.01 -11.93
N ARG A 112 -10.83 -7.28 -12.78
CA ARG A 112 -11.50 -8.58 -12.83
C ARG A 112 -10.60 -9.61 -13.49
N ARG A 113 -10.35 -10.71 -12.78
CA ARG A 113 -9.51 -11.82 -13.25
C ARG A 113 -10.24 -13.13 -13.06
N PRO A 114 -11.16 -13.49 -13.97
CA PRO A 114 -11.99 -14.70 -13.85
C PRO A 114 -11.16 -15.99 -13.66
N ALA A 115 -10.05 -16.11 -14.40
CA ALA A 115 -9.16 -17.27 -14.31
C ALA A 115 -8.50 -17.45 -12.92
N LYS A 116 -8.52 -16.39 -12.07
CA LYS A 116 -8.00 -16.42 -10.70
C LYS A 116 -9.11 -16.36 -9.65
N GLY A 117 -10.38 -16.46 -10.06
CA GLY A 117 -11.52 -16.30 -9.15
C GLY A 117 -11.71 -14.85 -8.63
N GLU A 118 -10.95 -13.88 -9.12
CA GLU A 118 -11.05 -12.48 -8.70
C GLU A 118 -12.16 -11.74 -9.43
N ILE A 119 -13.39 -12.14 -9.15
CA ILE A 119 -14.65 -11.57 -9.66
C ILE A 119 -15.69 -11.54 -8.55
N ALA A 120 -16.76 -10.79 -8.72
CA ALA A 120 -17.87 -10.76 -7.78
C ALA A 120 -18.42 -12.18 -7.53
N GLY A 121 -18.66 -12.52 -6.27
CA GLY A 121 -19.08 -13.85 -5.81
C GLY A 121 -17.95 -14.85 -5.60
N GLY A 122 -16.72 -14.56 -6.03
CA GLY A 122 -15.55 -15.36 -5.71
C GLY A 122 -15.12 -15.21 -4.25
N THR A 123 -14.25 -16.08 -3.78
CA THR A 123 -13.65 -15.98 -2.44
C THR A 123 -12.24 -15.41 -2.54
N PHE A 124 -11.93 -14.36 -1.78
CA PHE A 124 -10.57 -13.83 -1.69
C PHE A 124 -9.77 -14.72 -0.75
N ALA A 125 -8.83 -15.47 -1.29
CA ALA A 125 -7.86 -16.24 -0.51
C ALA A 125 -6.62 -15.38 -0.24
N LEU A 126 -6.24 -15.26 1.02
CA LEU A 126 -4.91 -14.77 1.38
C LEU A 126 -3.90 -15.83 0.96
N PRO A 127 -2.71 -15.44 0.46
CA PRO A 127 -1.66 -16.41 0.19
C PRO A 127 -1.34 -17.13 1.51
N GLU A 128 -1.35 -18.44 1.48
CA GLU A 128 -0.82 -19.24 2.57
C GLU A 128 0.68 -18.92 2.64
N ASN A 129 1.11 -18.32 3.74
CA ASN A 129 2.52 -18.10 3.99
C ASN A 129 3.18 -19.43 4.38
N GLU A 130 3.37 -20.33 3.42
CA GLU A 130 4.20 -21.52 3.60
C GLU A 130 5.67 -21.17 3.90
N LYS A 131 6.05 -19.94 3.69
CA LYS A 131 7.36 -19.39 4.06
C LYS A 131 7.10 -18.14 4.88
N ALA A 132 7.01 -18.29 6.20
CA ALA A 132 7.44 -17.22 7.06
C ALA A 132 8.82 -16.80 6.54
N PHE A 133 8.91 -15.68 5.81
CA PHE A 133 10.21 -15.11 5.52
C PHE A 133 10.90 -15.02 6.87
N PRO A 134 12.05 -15.70 7.07
CA PRO A 134 12.77 -15.52 8.30
C PRO A 134 12.88 -14.00 8.43
N GLN A 135 12.39 -13.48 9.55
CA GLN A 135 12.67 -12.10 9.92
C GLN A 135 14.21 -12.05 10.03
N LYS A 136 14.86 -11.77 8.92
CA LYS A 136 16.19 -11.20 9.02
C LYS A 136 15.91 -9.90 9.75
N GLU A 137 16.19 -9.87 11.04
CA GLU A 137 16.35 -8.63 11.75
C GLU A 137 17.43 -7.87 11.00
N HIS A 138 16.98 -7.11 10.01
CA HIS A 138 17.86 -6.11 9.41
C HIS A 138 17.98 -5.04 10.48
N PRO A 139 19.14 -4.92 11.14
CA PRO A 139 19.32 -3.86 12.09
C PRO A 139 19.00 -2.56 11.32
N VAL A 140 17.94 -1.88 11.74
CA VAL A 140 17.61 -0.56 11.22
C VAL A 140 18.78 0.31 11.64
N ARG A 141 19.77 0.45 10.76
CA ARG A 141 20.90 1.31 10.99
C ARG A 141 20.39 2.73 11.01
N SER A 142 20.65 3.43 12.09
CA SER A 142 20.29 4.82 12.21
C SER A 142 21.09 5.63 11.19
N PHE A 143 20.60 6.81 10.86
CA PHE A 143 21.32 7.72 9.99
C PHE A 143 22.69 8.14 10.60
N GLY A 144 22.78 8.19 11.94
CA GLY A 144 24.01 8.42 12.70
C GLY A 144 25.03 7.32 12.52
N ASP A 145 24.63 6.06 12.49
CA ASP A 145 25.54 4.90 12.35
C ASP A 145 26.30 4.94 11.02
N VAL A 146 25.70 5.50 9.97
CA VAL A 146 26.34 5.66 8.65
C VAL A 146 27.47 6.69 8.75
N GLU A 147 27.24 7.80 9.43
CA GLU A 147 28.23 8.86 9.60
C GLU A 147 29.41 8.41 10.48
N GLU A 148 29.11 7.76 11.62
CA GLU A 148 30.15 7.25 12.51
C GLU A 148 31.05 6.23 11.82
N ARG A 149 30.48 5.37 11.00
CA ARG A 149 31.25 4.38 10.24
C ARG A 149 32.10 5.02 9.16
N TYR A 150 31.52 5.98 8.40
CA TYR A 150 32.26 6.71 7.37
C TYR A 150 33.46 7.44 7.95
N VAL A 151 33.29 8.16 9.07
CA VAL A 151 34.39 8.85 9.76
C VAL A 151 35.46 7.86 10.24
N LYS A 152 35.04 6.69 10.73
CA LYS A 152 35.97 5.63 11.17
C LYS A 152 36.77 5.01 10.01
N GLU A 153 36.16 4.85 8.85
CA GLU A 153 36.80 4.29 7.65
C GLU A 153 37.62 5.32 6.89
N HIS A 154 37.30 6.61 7.04
CA HIS A 154 37.92 7.73 6.32
C HIS A 154 38.23 8.89 7.28
N PRO A 155 39.21 8.73 8.19
CA PRO A 155 39.47 9.70 9.26
C PRO A 155 39.88 11.07 8.74
N ASP A 156 40.46 11.16 7.56
CA ASP A 156 40.95 12.41 6.96
C ASP A 156 39.97 13.02 5.95
N ALA A 157 38.80 12.42 5.76
CA ALA A 157 37.80 12.90 4.79
C ALA A 157 36.94 14.04 5.38
N ALA A 158 36.49 14.93 4.51
CA ALA A 158 35.51 15.94 4.88
C ALA A 158 34.19 15.27 5.32
N PRO A 159 33.44 15.88 6.25
CA PRO A 159 32.16 15.36 6.70
C PRO A 159 31.20 15.27 5.52
N LEU A 160 30.44 14.15 5.46
CA LEU A 160 29.44 13.93 4.43
C LEU A 160 28.35 14.99 4.47
N SER A 161 27.98 15.50 3.30
CA SER A 161 26.77 16.29 3.13
C SER A 161 25.51 15.43 3.42
N PHE A 162 24.39 16.09 3.66
CA PHE A 162 23.12 15.39 3.90
C PHE A 162 22.74 14.44 2.75
N ASN A 163 22.95 14.85 1.50
CA ASN A 163 22.62 14.03 0.33
C ASN A 163 23.52 12.79 0.24
N GLU A 164 24.81 12.94 0.46
CA GLU A 164 25.75 11.80 0.48
C GLU A 164 25.43 10.80 1.59
N LYS A 165 25.00 11.26 2.77
CA LYS A 165 24.52 10.39 3.85
C LYS A 165 23.27 9.61 3.44
N VAL A 166 22.32 10.28 2.77
CA VAL A 166 21.10 9.63 2.24
C VAL A 166 21.46 8.57 1.22
N ASP A 167 22.34 8.88 0.28
CA ASP A 167 22.74 7.95 -0.79
C ASP A 167 23.48 6.72 -0.22
N MET A 168 24.36 6.91 0.73
CA MET A 168 25.04 5.81 1.42
C MET A 168 24.05 4.93 2.20
N TRP A 169 23.19 5.55 3.00
CA TRP A 169 22.18 4.84 3.78
C TRP A 169 21.24 4.04 2.86
N TYR A 170 20.79 4.66 1.77
CA TYR A 170 19.92 4.00 0.78
C TYR A 170 20.64 2.86 0.07
N GLY A 171 21.88 3.06 -0.35
CA GLY A 171 22.68 2.03 -1.02
C GLY A 171 22.92 0.79 -0.15
N GLU A 172 23.08 0.96 1.16
CA GLU A 172 23.23 -0.14 2.09
C GLU A 172 21.92 -0.89 2.35
N HIS A 173 20.79 -0.16 2.48
CA HIS A 173 19.47 -0.76 2.64
C HIS A 173 19.00 -1.48 1.38
N ALA A 174 19.27 -0.93 0.20
CA ALA A 174 18.91 -1.57 -1.07
C ALA A 174 19.63 -2.90 -1.27
N ARG A 175 20.89 -3.01 -0.85
CA ARG A 175 21.65 -4.28 -0.91
C ARG A 175 21.15 -5.33 0.10
N SER A 176 20.55 -4.90 1.20
CA SER A 176 20.02 -5.84 2.20
C SER A 176 18.65 -6.39 1.84
N LEU A 177 17.97 -5.80 0.84
CA LEU A 177 16.64 -6.18 0.37
C LEU A 177 16.68 -7.04 -0.91
N SER A 178 17.84 -7.22 -1.50
CA SER A 178 18.11 -8.10 -2.66
C SER A 178 18.67 -9.46 -2.18
#